data_cf2241e97bfcb94bc4884aa7565ad946
#
_entry.id   cf2241e97bfcb94bc4884aa7565ad946
#
_cell.length_a   1.000
_cell.length_b   1.000
_cell.length_c   1.000
_cell.angle_alpha   90.00
_cell.angle_beta   90.00
_cell.angle_gamma   90.00
#
_symmetry.space_group_name_H-M   'P 1'
#
loop_
_entity.id
_entity.type
_entity.pdbx_description
1 polymer ?
#
loop_
_entity_poly.entity_id
_entity_poly.type
_entity_poly.pdbx_seq_one_letter_code
_entity_poly.pdbx_strand_id
1 'polypeptide(L)'
;MSKKYADYPNIIYEIVNEPNGNATWKGVIKPYAEKVIPVIRKNDKDAVIIVGTPTWSQDIDQALADPLKYDNVMYALHFYAATHTDWLRERTEKCINGGLPIFVSEFGCCDASGNGGNDFAQTEKWLKLLDKYGVSYCNWNLANKNESSSCFKESAKADGKWSDSDYSESGAWIRKWFRNH
;
A
#
# COMPACT_ATOMS: atom_id res chain seq x y z
N MET A 1 -16.48 -12.65 -3.25
CA MET A 1 -16.28 -11.43 -2.43
C MET A 1 -17.27 -10.36 -2.87
N SER A 2 -17.17 -9.76 -4.07
CA SER A 2 -17.97 -8.60 -4.49
C SER A 2 -19.49 -8.80 -4.40
N LYS A 3 -20.03 -9.98 -4.76
CA LYS A 3 -21.47 -10.29 -4.58
C LYS A 3 -21.93 -10.25 -3.11
N LYS A 4 -21.04 -10.58 -2.15
CA LYS A 4 -21.39 -10.63 -0.72
C LYS A 4 -21.34 -9.25 -0.07
N TYR A 5 -20.46 -8.40 -0.53
CA TYR A 5 -20.11 -7.14 0.13
C TYR A 5 -20.49 -5.89 -0.68
N ALA A 6 -21.26 -6.04 -1.77
CA ALA A 6 -21.64 -4.93 -2.65
C ALA A 6 -22.39 -3.79 -1.94
N ASP A 7 -23.19 -4.13 -0.90
CA ASP A 7 -23.97 -3.15 -0.15
C ASP A 7 -23.19 -2.48 1.01
N TYR A 8 -21.87 -2.76 1.14
CA TYR A 8 -21.03 -2.20 2.19
C TYR A 8 -20.17 -1.07 1.63
N PRO A 9 -20.45 0.20 1.94
CA PRO A 9 -19.77 1.35 1.33
C PRO A 9 -18.30 1.53 1.78
N ASN A 10 -17.87 0.79 2.76
CA ASN A 10 -16.51 0.81 3.31
C ASN A 10 -15.58 -0.27 2.76
N ILE A 11 -15.98 -0.98 1.70
CA ILE A 11 -15.16 -2.02 1.08
C ILE A 11 -14.38 -1.44 -0.10
N ILE A 12 -13.08 -1.67 -0.09
CA ILE A 12 -12.14 -1.43 -1.19
C ILE A 12 -11.61 -2.79 -1.64
N TYR A 13 -11.54 -3.03 -2.94
CA TYR A 13 -11.05 -4.29 -3.50
C TYR A 13 -9.62 -4.12 -4.02
N GLU A 14 -8.66 -4.76 -3.41
CA GLU A 14 -7.31 -4.90 -3.98
C GLU A 14 -7.22 -6.25 -4.70
N ILE A 15 -6.98 -6.21 -6.02
CA ILE A 15 -7.13 -7.40 -6.88
C ILE A 15 -5.82 -8.14 -7.16
N VAL A 16 -4.70 -7.52 -6.87
CA VAL A 16 -3.36 -8.13 -6.92
C VAL A 16 -2.43 -7.35 -6.00
N ASN A 17 -1.66 -8.06 -5.16
CA ASN A 17 -0.80 -7.46 -4.15
C ASN A 17 0.53 -6.94 -4.76
N GLU A 18 1.45 -7.85 -5.06
CA GLU A 18 2.82 -7.53 -5.47
C GLU A 18 3.25 -8.34 -6.71
N PRO A 19 2.75 -7.99 -7.90
CA PRO A 19 3.21 -8.67 -9.10
C PRO A 19 4.70 -8.39 -9.34
N ASN A 20 5.47 -9.45 -9.61
CA ASN A 20 6.91 -9.38 -9.77
C ASN A 20 7.44 -10.35 -10.84
N GLY A 21 8.76 -10.45 -10.98
CA GLY A 21 9.40 -11.29 -11.99
C GLY A 21 9.01 -10.87 -13.41
N ASN A 22 8.37 -11.75 -14.16
CA ASN A 22 7.96 -11.50 -15.55
C ASN A 22 6.58 -10.82 -15.68
N ALA A 23 5.97 -10.41 -14.58
CA ALA A 23 4.65 -9.77 -14.57
C ALA A 23 4.75 -8.29 -14.99
N THR A 24 4.86 -8.03 -16.27
CA THR A 24 4.86 -6.67 -16.84
C THR A 24 3.46 -6.06 -16.80
N TRP A 25 3.39 -4.72 -16.72
CA TRP A 25 2.10 -4.00 -16.75
C TRP A 25 1.28 -4.35 -17.98
N LYS A 26 1.83 -4.11 -19.18
CA LYS A 26 1.12 -4.29 -20.45
C LYS A 26 0.82 -5.75 -20.78
N GLY A 27 1.74 -6.67 -20.45
CA GLY A 27 1.63 -8.07 -20.88
C GLY A 27 0.83 -8.95 -19.94
N VAL A 28 0.78 -8.61 -18.66
CA VAL A 28 0.21 -9.50 -17.62
C VAL A 28 -0.80 -8.77 -16.73
N ILE A 29 -0.39 -7.68 -16.06
CA ILE A 29 -1.19 -7.08 -14.99
C ILE A 29 -2.42 -6.37 -15.55
N LYS A 30 -2.26 -5.51 -16.55
CA LYS A 30 -3.37 -4.80 -17.17
C LYS A 30 -4.39 -5.77 -17.80
N PRO A 31 -4.01 -6.78 -18.61
CA PRO A 31 -4.95 -7.81 -19.10
C PRO A 31 -5.66 -8.61 -18.01
N TYR A 32 -4.97 -8.86 -16.88
CA TYR A 32 -5.60 -9.48 -15.72
C TYR A 32 -6.66 -8.56 -15.10
N ALA A 33 -6.31 -7.30 -14.84
CA ALA A 33 -7.21 -6.31 -14.27
C ALA A 33 -8.45 -6.09 -15.16
N GLU A 34 -8.28 -6.01 -16.49
CA GLU A 34 -9.37 -5.88 -17.46
C GLU A 34 -10.33 -7.07 -17.47
N LYS A 35 -9.92 -8.24 -16.98
CA LYS A 35 -10.79 -9.40 -16.79
C LYS A 35 -11.50 -9.39 -15.42
N VAL A 36 -10.83 -8.92 -14.37
CA VAL A 36 -11.33 -8.99 -12.99
C VAL A 36 -12.27 -7.81 -12.67
N ILE A 37 -11.92 -6.60 -13.10
CA ILE A 37 -12.71 -5.40 -12.83
C ILE A 37 -14.17 -5.54 -13.26
N PRO A 38 -14.50 -6.01 -14.48
CA PRO A 38 -15.89 -6.20 -14.90
C PRO A 38 -16.68 -7.21 -14.02
N VAL A 39 -15.99 -8.22 -13.46
CA VAL A 39 -16.62 -9.18 -12.55
C VAL A 39 -17.03 -8.51 -11.22
N ILE A 40 -16.18 -7.62 -10.69
CA ILE A 40 -16.52 -6.82 -9.51
C ILE A 40 -17.64 -5.85 -9.84
N ARG A 41 -17.52 -5.09 -10.92
CA ARG A 41 -18.50 -4.08 -11.39
C ARG A 41 -19.91 -4.63 -11.64
N LYS A 42 -20.02 -5.90 -11.99
CA LYS A 42 -21.32 -6.58 -12.12
C LYS A 42 -22.11 -6.60 -10.81
N ASN A 43 -21.43 -6.63 -9.67
CA ASN A 43 -22.06 -6.70 -8.35
C ASN A 43 -22.00 -5.36 -7.61
N ASP A 44 -20.91 -4.63 -7.76
CA ASP A 44 -20.61 -3.39 -7.06
C ASP A 44 -20.08 -2.37 -8.10
N LYS A 45 -20.97 -1.47 -8.53
CA LYS A 45 -20.73 -0.58 -9.66
C LYS A 45 -19.75 0.53 -9.34
N ASP A 46 -19.74 1.00 -8.09
CA ASP A 46 -19.03 2.20 -7.67
C ASP A 46 -17.83 1.90 -6.76
N ALA A 47 -17.54 0.62 -6.51
CA ALA A 47 -16.43 0.20 -5.66
C ALA A 47 -15.10 0.81 -6.09
N VAL A 48 -14.29 1.21 -5.13
CA VAL A 48 -12.87 1.52 -5.38
C VAL A 48 -12.11 0.20 -5.56
N ILE A 49 -11.34 0.10 -6.65
CA ILE A 49 -10.54 -1.07 -6.96
C ILE A 49 -9.07 -0.65 -7.05
N ILE A 50 -8.22 -1.30 -6.25
CA ILE A 50 -6.76 -1.10 -6.27
C ILE A 50 -6.12 -2.20 -7.10
N VAL A 51 -5.19 -1.82 -7.97
CA VAL A 51 -4.45 -2.74 -8.84
C VAL A 51 -2.96 -2.61 -8.56
N GLY A 52 -2.32 -3.70 -8.14
CA GLY A 52 -0.87 -3.77 -7.96
C GLY A 52 -0.11 -3.48 -9.25
N THR A 53 1.05 -2.89 -9.13
CA THR A 53 1.91 -2.53 -10.26
C THR A 53 3.16 -3.42 -10.32
N PRO A 54 3.93 -3.45 -11.43
CA PRO A 54 5.11 -4.33 -11.52
C PRO A 54 6.16 -4.05 -10.44
N THR A 55 7.08 -4.99 -10.29
CA THR A 55 8.24 -4.88 -9.38
C THR A 55 7.80 -4.63 -7.95
N TRP A 56 6.98 -5.57 -7.40
CA TRP A 56 6.42 -5.47 -6.05
C TRP A 56 5.68 -4.14 -5.81
N SER A 57 4.83 -3.74 -6.74
CA SER A 57 4.05 -2.50 -6.69
C SER A 57 4.90 -1.21 -6.57
N GLN A 58 6.03 -1.15 -7.29
CA GLN A 58 6.92 0.01 -7.33
C GLN A 58 6.90 0.75 -8.68
N ASP A 59 6.63 0.06 -9.79
CA ASP A 59 6.71 0.63 -11.15
C ASP A 59 5.37 1.26 -11.57
N ILE A 60 4.88 2.19 -10.76
CA ILE A 60 3.62 2.92 -11.01
C ILE A 60 3.65 3.79 -12.27
N ASP A 61 4.84 4.19 -12.72
CA ASP A 61 5.04 4.93 -13.96
C ASP A 61 4.62 4.15 -15.21
N GLN A 62 4.70 2.81 -15.18
CA GLN A 62 4.17 1.98 -16.26
C GLN A 62 2.64 2.07 -16.36
N ALA A 63 1.95 2.16 -15.22
CA ALA A 63 0.50 2.37 -15.18
C ALA A 63 0.13 3.79 -15.62
N LEU A 64 0.92 4.81 -15.26
CA LEU A 64 0.74 6.17 -15.74
C LEU A 64 0.84 6.26 -17.28
N ALA A 65 1.80 5.55 -17.86
CA ALA A 65 2.01 5.57 -19.31
C ALA A 65 0.87 4.89 -20.12
N ASP A 66 0.17 3.94 -19.52
CA ASP A 66 -0.94 3.20 -20.14
C ASP A 66 -2.00 2.80 -19.11
N PRO A 67 -2.79 3.76 -18.59
CA PRO A 67 -3.73 3.52 -17.51
C PRO A 67 -4.90 2.63 -17.94
N LEU A 68 -5.56 2.03 -16.95
CA LEU A 68 -6.84 1.34 -17.12
C LEU A 68 -7.94 2.36 -17.45
N LYS A 69 -8.88 1.96 -18.31
CA LYS A 69 -10.01 2.81 -18.73
C LYS A 69 -11.29 2.48 -17.94
N TYR A 70 -11.20 2.59 -16.63
CA TYR A 70 -12.31 2.37 -15.72
C TYR A 70 -12.33 3.48 -14.66
N ASP A 71 -13.50 3.89 -14.24
CA ASP A 71 -13.69 4.78 -13.12
C ASP A 71 -13.39 4.08 -11.78
N ASN A 72 -13.07 4.86 -10.75
CA ASN A 72 -12.80 4.38 -9.38
C ASN A 72 -11.74 3.26 -9.32
N VAL A 73 -10.69 3.38 -10.13
CA VAL A 73 -9.52 2.50 -10.07
C VAL A 73 -8.32 3.29 -9.55
N MET A 74 -7.60 2.72 -8.61
CA MET A 74 -6.35 3.24 -8.06
C MET A 74 -5.22 2.24 -8.29
N TYR A 75 -3.98 2.72 -8.21
CA TYR A 75 -2.79 1.92 -8.45
C TYR A 75 -2.01 1.77 -7.17
N ALA A 76 -1.70 0.51 -6.79
CA ALA A 76 -0.92 0.23 -5.59
C ALA A 76 0.51 0.73 -5.76
N LEU A 77 0.99 1.39 -4.72
CA LEU A 77 2.41 1.63 -4.47
C LEU A 77 2.78 0.97 -3.15
N HIS A 78 3.85 0.17 -3.16
CA HIS A 78 4.45 -0.38 -1.95
C HIS A 78 5.86 0.19 -1.76
N PHE A 79 6.19 0.51 -0.52
CA PHE A 79 7.55 0.91 -0.16
C PHE A 79 7.96 0.47 1.23
N TYR A 80 9.26 0.24 1.39
CA TYR A 80 9.91 0.04 2.68
C TYR A 80 10.98 1.12 2.83
N ALA A 81 10.81 1.98 3.81
CA ALA A 81 11.49 3.29 3.85
C ALA A 81 13.01 3.21 3.92
N ALA A 82 13.56 2.18 4.56
CA ALA A 82 15.01 2.00 4.63
C ALA A 82 15.64 1.52 3.29
N THR A 83 14.82 1.04 2.33
CA THR A 83 15.27 0.64 0.99
C THR A 83 14.84 1.64 -0.08
N HIS A 84 13.59 2.06 -0.04
CA HIS A 84 12.94 2.87 -1.07
C HIS A 84 13.00 4.35 -0.66
N THR A 85 14.06 5.01 -1.10
CA THR A 85 14.39 6.39 -0.69
C THR A 85 13.96 7.43 -1.74
N ASP A 86 14.77 8.44 -2.00
CA ASP A 86 14.42 9.60 -2.87
C ASP A 86 14.00 9.17 -4.27
N TRP A 87 14.68 8.18 -4.85
CA TRP A 87 14.40 7.71 -6.22
C TRP A 87 12.96 7.24 -6.43
N LEU A 88 12.37 6.53 -5.44
CA LEU A 88 10.98 6.08 -5.56
C LEU A 88 10.00 7.20 -5.16
N ARG A 89 10.36 8.08 -4.21
CA ARG A 89 9.56 9.28 -3.90
C ARG A 89 9.44 10.22 -5.10
N GLU A 90 10.53 10.48 -5.81
CA GLU A 90 10.54 11.30 -7.03
C GLU A 90 9.67 10.69 -8.13
N ARG A 91 9.77 9.37 -8.34
CA ARG A 91 8.88 8.64 -9.25
C ARG A 91 7.41 8.79 -8.83
N THR A 92 7.12 8.64 -7.55
CA THR A 92 5.77 8.75 -6.99
C THR A 92 5.21 10.16 -7.20
N GLU A 93 5.96 11.19 -6.84
CA GLU A 93 5.54 12.59 -7.02
C GLU A 93 5.30 12.92 -8.50
N LYS A 94 6.14 12.42 -9.40
CA LYS A 94 5.94 12.54 -10.85
C LYS A 94 4.63 11.88 -11.31
N CYS A 95 4.34 10.69 -10.80
CA CYS A 95 3.11 9.98 -11.17
C CYS A 95 1.85 10.67 -10.63
N ILE A 96 1.88 11.18 -9.40
CA ILE A 96 0.80 11.98 -8.82
C ILE A 96 0.55 13.24 -9.66
N ASN A 97 1.60 13.99 -9.99
CA ASN A 97 1.52 15.19 -10.83
C ASN A 97 1.05 14.87 -12.26
N GLY A 98 1.25 13.64 -12.74
CA GLY A 98 0.71 13.12 -13.99
C GLY A 98 -0.76 12.70 -13.91
N GLY A 99 -1.39 12.83 -12.74
CA GLY A 99 -2.81 12.51 -12.53
C GLY A 99 -3.09 11.03 -12.24
N LEU A 100 -2.07 10.22 -11.92
CA LEU A 100 -2.29 8.82 -11.55
C LEU A 100 -2.88 8.72 -10.14
N PRO A 101 -4.06 8.11 -9.93
CA PRO A 101 -4.62 7.89 -8.61
C PRO A 101 -3.88 6.75 -7.89
N ILE A 102 -3.10 7.09 -6.88
CA ILE A 102 -2.25 6.15 -6.14
C ILE A 102 -2.87 5.85 -4.78
N PHE A 103 -2.77 4.59 -4.35
CA PHE A 103 -3.03 4.14 -2.99
C PHE A 103 -1.80 3.36 -2.49
N VAL A 104 -1.23 3.77 -1.37
CA VAL A 104 -0.17 2.99 -0.72
C VAL A 104 -0.81 1.93 0.14
N SER A 105 -1.08 0.77 -0.44
CA SER A 105 -1.74 -0.34 0.27
C SER A 105 -0.80 -1.09 1.22
N GLU A 106 0.52 -0.85 1.08
CA GLU A 106 1.52 -1.40 1.99
C GLU A 106 2.74 -0.48 2.10
N PHE A 107 3.16 -0.18 3.34
CA PHE A 107 4.47 0.40 3.59
C PHE A 107 5.08 -0.06 4.92
N GLY A 108 6.41 -0.14 4.99
CA GLY A 108 7.16 -0.43 6.21
C GLY A 108 8.21 0.63 6.53
N CYS A 109 8.56 0.77 7.83
CA CYS A 109 9.64 1.63 8.28
C CYS A 109 11.03 1.02 8.02
N CYS A 110 11.10 -0.31 7.91
CA CYS A 110 12.32 -1.10 7.75
C CYS A 110 12.75 -1.21 6.28
N ASP A 111 13.72 -2.08 6.03
CA ASP A 111 14.10 -2.45 4.67
C ASP A 111 13.09 -3.39 4.00
N ALA A 112 13.26 -3.63 2.71
CA ALA A 112 12.34 -4.41 1.88
C ALA A 112 12.28 -5.91 2.24
N SER A 113 13.11 -6.41 3.14
CA SER A 113 12.97 -7.77 3.69
C SER A 113 11.84 -7.89 4.71
N GLY A 114 11.37 -6.76 5.24
CA GLY A 114 10.41 -6.68 6.35
C GLY A 114 11.05 -6.88 7.73
N ASN A 115 12.36 -7.22 7.79
CA ASN A 115 13.07 -7.56 9.03
C ASN A 115 14.45 -6.89 9.19
N GLY A 116 14.75 -5.88 8.40
CA GLY A 116 15.96 -5.06 8.58
C GLY A 116 15.72 -3.87 9.52
N GLY A 117 16.75 -3.01 9.65
CA GLY A 117 16.66 -1.82 10.50
C GLY A 117 15.57 -0.85 10.04
N ASN A 118 14.93 -0.17 10.99
CA ASN A 118 13.98 0.90 10.72
C ASN A 118 14.71 2.20 10.37
N ASP A 119 14.21 2.93 9.37
CA ASP A 119 14.63 4.30 9.04
C ASP A 119 13.44 5.25 9.17
N PHE A 120 13.28 5.80 10.36
CA PHE A 120 12.18 6.71 10.65
C PHE A 120 12.31 8.06 9.96
N ALA A 121 13.54 8.49 9.67
CA ALA A 121 13.75 9.75 8.92
C ALA A 121 13.27 9.62 7.47
N GLN A 122 13.53 8.49 6.83
CA GLN A 122 13.02 8.22 5.51
C GLN A 122 11.50 7.96 5.53
N THR A 123 10.99 7.27 6.56
CA THR A 123 9.55 7.06 6.74
C THR A 123 8.82 8.40 6.86
N GLU A 124 9.33 9.33 7.66
CA GLU A 124 8.75 10.67 7.82
C GLU A 124 8.71 11.43 6.48
N LYS A 125 9.78 11.37 5.68
CA LYS A 125 9.81 11.99 4.34
C LYS A 125 8.73 11.41 3.43
N TRP A 126 8.53 10.09 3.48
CA TRP A 126 7.47 9.42 2.73
C TRP A 126 6.09 9.88 3.13
N LEU A 127 5.77 9.81 4.42
CA LEU A 127 4.43 10.14 4.90
C LEU A 127 4.10 11.63 4.70
N LYS A 128 5.07 12.53 4.87
CA LYS A 128 4.90 13.95 4.52
C LYS A 128 4.59 14.17 3.03
N LEU A 129 5.23 13.40 2.14
CA LEU A 129 4.92 13.46 0.70
C LEU A 129 3.49 12.99 0.44
N LEU A 130 3.08 11.87 1.03
CA LEU A 130 1.74 11.31 0.84
C LEU A 130 0.66 12.25 1.41
N ASP A 131 0.87 12.80 2.60
CA ASP A 131 -0.03 13.76 3.23
C ASP A 131 -0.16 15.05 2.40
N LYS A 132 0.95 15.57 1.85
CA LYS A 132 0.95 16.74 0.95
C LYS A 132 0.00 16.56 -0.24
N TYR A 133 -0.11 15.35 -0.75
CA TYR A 133 -0.92 15.03 -1.93
C TYR A 133 -2.25 14.33 -1.59
N GLY A 134 -2.56 14.11 -0.33
CA GLY A 134 -3.78 13.43 0.12
C GLY A 134 -3.84 11.96 -0.32
N VAL A 135 -2.68 11.29 -0.43
CA VAL A 135 -2.59 9.88 -0.78
C VAL A 135 -2.81 9.02 0.46
N SER A 136 -3.77 8.11 0.41
CA SER A 136 -4.04 7.17 1.49
C SER A 136 -2.95 6.08 1.59
N TYR A 137 -2.65 5.64 2.83
CA TYR A 137 -1.62 4.64 3.08
C TYR A 137 -1.95 3.70 4.24
N CYS A 138 -1.48 2.44 4.14
CA CYS A 138 -1.62 1.40 5.14
C CYS A 138 -0.25 0.90 5.59
N ASN A 139 -0.01 0.88 6.90
CA ASN A 139 1.24 0.35 7.43
C ASN A 139 1.23 -1.19 7.45
N TRP A 140 2.29 -1.78 7.03
CA TRP A 140 2.64 -3.17 7.20
C TRP A 140 3.58 -3.34 8.40
N ASN A 141 3.22 -4.12 9.48
CA ASN A 141 1.98 -4.85 9.57
C ASN A 141 1.45 -4.89 11.03
N LEU A 142 0.16 -5.11 11.18
CA LEU A 142 -0.49 -5.29 12.49
C LEU A 142 -0.30 -6.75 12.97
N ALA A 143 0.93 -7.10 13.30
CA ALA A 143 1.32 -8.42 13.79
C ALA A 143 2.24 -8.32 15.02
N ASN A 144 2.47 -9.46 15.67
CA ASN A 144 3.43 -9.64 16.75
C ASN A 144 4.52 -10.66 16.40
N LYS A 145 4.91 -10.73 15.12
CA LYS A 145 6.05 -11.53 14.69
C LYS A 145 7.37 -10.91 15.15
N ASN A 146 8.39 -11.72 15.34
CA ASN A 146 9.74 -11.24 15.61
C ASN A 146 10.41 -10.73 14.33
N GLU A 147 9.90 -9.60 13.84
CA GLU A 147 10.42 -8.90 12.66
C GLU A 147 10.21 -7.39 12.81
N SER A 148 11.05 -6.60 12.17
CA SER A 148 11.08 -5.12 12.31
C SER A 148 9.81 -4.45 11.81
N SER A 149 9.10 -5.04 10.84
CA SER A 149 7.82 -4.52 10.32
C SER A 149 6.64 -4.72 11.26
N SER A 150 6.73 -5.63 12.23
CA SER A 150 5.63 -5.91 13.15
C SER A 150 5.34 -4.71 14.07
N CYS A 151 4.06 -4.32 14.20
CA CYS A 151 3.66 -3.27 15.13
C CYS A 151 3.77 -3.65 16.59
N PHE A 152 3.70 -4.93 16.90
CA PHE A 152 3.75 -5.43 18.27
C PHE A 152 4.96 -6.31 18.52
N LYS A 153 5.43 -6.32 19.77
CA LYS A 153 6.42 -7.29 20.22
C LYS A 153 5.84 -8.70 20.20
N GLU A 154 6.68 -9.70 20.06
CA GLU A 154 6.28 -11.11 20.06
C GLU A 154 5.49 -11.53 21.32
N SER A 155 5.79 -10.89 22.45
CA SER A 155 5.10 -11.12 23.73
C SER A 155 3.70 -10.52 23.83
N ALA A 156 3.29 -9.65 22.88
CA ALA A 156 1.99 -9.01 22.90
C ALA A 156 0.86 -10.04 22.63
N LYS A 157 -0.20 -9.94 23.42
CA LYS A 157 -1.37 -10.84 23.31
C LYS A 157 -2.36 -10.33 22.26
N ALA A 158 -3.04 -11.24 21.59
CA ALA A 158 -4.05 -10.92 20.59
C ALA A 158 -5.46 -10.65 21.21
N ASP A 159 -5.50 -10.05 22.39
CA ASP A 159 -6.76 -9.78 23.14
C ASP A 159 -7.25 -8.33 23.03
N GLY A 160 -6.55 -7.51 22.24
CA GLY A 160 -6.89 -6.10 22.01
C GLY A 160 -6.62 -5.16 23.21
N LYS A 161 -5.99 -5.64 24.27
CA LYS A 161 -5.70 -4.86 25.50
C LYS A 161 -4.23 -4.46 25.53
N TRP A 162 -3.79 -3.73 24.52
CA TRP A 162 -2.40 -3.35 24.38
C TRP A 162 -2.07 -2.07 25.14
N SER A 163 -0.97 -2.13 25.89
CA SER A 163 -0.30 -1.00 26.54
C SER A 163 0.86 -0.48 25.67
N ASP A 164 1.46 0.63 26.05
CA ASP A 164 2.62 1.17 25.33
C ASP A 164 3.83 0.21 25.33
N SER A 165 3.93 -0.67 26.33
CA SER A 165 5.00 -1.68 26.41
C SER A 165 4.86 -2.83 25.39
N ASP A 166 3.68 -3.02 24.82
CA ASP A 166 3.40 -4.10 23.85
C ASP A 166 3.84 -3.75 22.42
N TYR A 167 4.00 -2.45 22.12
CA TYR A 167 4.43 -2.02 20.79
C TYR A 167 5.92 -2.28 20.55
N SER A 168 6.22 -2.68 19.32
CA SER A 168 7.59 -2.67 18.79
C SER A 168 8.08 -1.23 18.59
N GLU A 169 9.32 -1.06 18.14
CA GLU A 169 9.85 0.26 17.81
C GLU A 169 9.08 0.90 16.65
N SER A 170 8.85 0.15 15.55
CA SER A 170 8.07 0.63 14.40
C SER A 170 6.62 0.91 14.77
N GLY A 171 5.97 0.02 15.52
CA GLY A 171 4.59 0.20 15.96
C GLY A 171 4.39 1.42 16.87
N ALA A 172 5.31 1.67 17.80
CA ALA A 172 5.26 2.85 18.66
C ALA A 172 5.41 4.15 17.85
N TRP A 173 6.33 4.17 16.87
CA TRP A 173 6.54 5.32 16.00
C TRP A 173 5.33 5.58 15.10
N ILE A 174 4.79 4.55 14.42
CA ILE A 174 3.61 4.64 13.55
C ILE A 174 2.38 5.10 14.34
N ARG A 175 2.14 4.52 15.52
CA ARG A 175 1.03 4.94 16.38
C ARG A 175 1.12 6.42 16.78
N LYS A 176 2.33 6.91 17.07
CA LYS A 176 2.57 8.32 17.34
C LYS A 176 2.28 9.19 16.12
N TRP A 177 2.72 8.75 14.93
CA TRP A 177 2.43 9.44 13.68
C TRP A 177 0.93 9.62 13.46
N PHE A 178 0.16 8.52 13.44
CA PHE A 178 -1.29 8.55 13.20
C PHE A 178 -2.12 9.30 14.26
N ARG A 179 -1.57 9.55 15.43
CA ARG A 179 -2.25 10.35 16.47
C ARG A 179 -2.02 11.84 16.31
N ASN A 180 -0.98 12.24 15.60
CA ASN A 180 -0.57 13.62 15.46
C ASN A 180 -0.94 14.22 14.09
N HIS A 181 -1.39 13.39 13.16
CA HIS A 181 -1.83 13.73 11.81
C HIS A 181 -3.21 13.15 11.52
#